data_92b27881eff47fc4842917b5a79d8a9e
#
_entry.id   92b27881eff47fc4842917b5a79d8a9e
#
_cell.length_a   1.000
_cell.length_b   1.000
_cell.length_c   1.000
_cell.angle_alpha   90.00
_cell.angle_beta   90.00
_cell.angle_gamma   90.00
#
_symmetry.space_group_name_H-M   'P 1'
#
loop_
_entity.id
_entity.type
_entity.pdbx_description
1 polymer ?
#
loop_
_entity_poly.entity_id
_entity_poly.type
_entity_poly.pdbx_seq_one_letter_code
_entity_poly.pdbx_strand_id
1 'polypeptide(L)'
;MKKESSMRCHKKCVLFVLLLTILCLPLNGKAWAESDGLVLEWEQHWETYCVGGTCNFGTHNFFVGDVDDDGVMEMVTGGLMYHSANTTGTELEAPLRIWNWNGQNFTLEKSHNWAGAIGSIYAADADGDGLTEIITGGAVINSTGSYVSLRIWSYDGEDLVLKGSYEGNSVSSIFVSDVDKDGAPEILTAGRDYNDSKSSAQLCVWQWDGNTLALINSVEWCAANDSSANSVYAYDLNKDGEVEIITGGYDNDLTNSSGQLRIWHWNGEEFSMKVNEEWRTVEGVYGVTISGGPMGNSLVENLKVDDVDDDGTPEIVTGGFTYDGEKVNAQLRVWNWNGYTLSLEKSHEWITEDITEVKAISLDDVDSDGCVDIVTSGVTAYYEGFSDVEVPPEAAQLRVWSWDGEILSLKQQKDWQIGEGVVAWNVGTGDVDDDGTVEIVTVGCMYVSTLCDPDLRIWSIARESASFPYPLLATLGVAVGAVLALIFFFIRKRRS
;
A
#
# COMPACT_ATOMS: atom_id res chain seq x y z
N MET A 1 -77.59 -11.12 28.82
CA MET A 1 -76.63 -11.81 28.01
C MET A 1 -75.90 -10.94 26.95
N LYS A 2 -76.29 -9.69 26.64
CA LYS A 2 -75.57 -8.83 25.68
C LYS A 2 -74.49 -7.93 26.22
N LYS A 3 -74.34 -7.84 27.54
CA LYS A 3 -73.26 -6.96 28.17
C LYS A 3 -71.96 -7.66 28.46
N GLU A 4 -71.95 -8.98 28.55
CA GLU A 4 -70.71 -9.75 28.81
C GLU A 4 -69.87 -10.00 27.55
N SER A 5 -70.50 -10.05 26.36
CA SER A 5 -69.75 -10.23 25.11
C SER A 5 -68.94 -9.00 24.68
N SER A 6 -69.45 -7.80 25.04
CA SER A 6 -68.75 -6.54 24.74
C SER A 6 -67.48 -6.36 25.60
N MET A 7 -67.50 -6.79 26.87
CA MET A 7 -66.37 -6.67 27.77
C MET A 7 -65.24 -7.66 27.46
N ARG A 8 -65.56 -8.85 26.95
CA ARG A 8 -64.56 -9.83 26.49
C ARG A 8 -63.87 -9.40 25.19
N CYS A 9 -64.59 -8.70 24.28
CA CYS A 9 -64.00 -8.19 23.05
C CYS A 9 -63.03 -7.02 23.35
N HIS A 10 -63.36 -6.13 24.28
CA HIS A 10 -62.48 -5.03 24.68
C HIS A 10 -61.23 -5.52 25.40
N LYS A 11 -61.33 -6.55 26.27
CA LYS A 11 -60.14 -7.14 26.94
C LYS A 11 -59.20 -7.81 25.93
N LYS A 12 -59.73 -8.48 24.87
CA LYS A 12 -58.87 -9.08 23.83
C LYS A 12 -58.22 -8.04 22.94
N CYS A 13 -58.90 -6.92 22.61
CA CYS A 13 -58.30 -5.82 21.85
C CYS A 13 -57.21 -5.08 22.66
N VAL A 14 -57.45 -4.85 23.95
CA VAL A 14 -56.45 -4.21 24.82
C VAL A 14 -55.25 -5.11 25.03
N LEU A 15 -55.44 -6.43 25.16
CA LEU A 15 -54.32 -7.40 25.26
C LEU A 15 -53.53 -7.51 23.97
N PHE A 16 -54.16 -7.40 22.80
CA PHE A 16 -53.49 -7.43 21.49
C PHE A 16 -52.70 -6.14 21.22
N VAL A 17 -53.22 -4.98 21.63
CA VAL A 17 -52.52 -3.70 21.53
C VAL A 17 -51.36 -3.65 22.54
N LEU A 18 -51.50 -4.21 23.75
CA LEU A 18 -50.41 -4.33 24.72
C LEU A 18 -49.32 -5.33 24.25
N LEU A 19 -49.67 -6.43 23.59
CA LEU A 19 -48.70 -7.35 22.98
C LEU A 19 -47.98 -6.73 21.79
N LEU A 20 -48.63 -5.89 20.97
CA LEU A 20 -47.98 -5.16 19.90
C LEU A 20 -47.06 -4.04 20.43
N THR A 21 -47.41 -3.39 21.54
CA THR A 21 -46.56 -2.37 22.16
C THR A 21 -45.35 -2.99 22.89
N ILE A 22 -45.48 -4.22 23.40
CA ILE A 22 -44.32 -4.94 24.00
C ILE A 22 -43.38 -5.46 22.92
N LEU A 23 -43.87 -5.79 21.71
CA LEU A 23 -43.03 -6.14 20.58
C LEU A 23 -42.35 -4.93 19.92
N CYS A 24 -42.76 -3.71 20.25
CA CYS A 24 -42.12 -2.46 19.80
C CYS A 24 -41.28 -1.75 20.87
N LEU A 25 -41.07 -2.38 22.02
CA LEU A 25 -40.04 -1.91 22.93
C LEU A 25 -38.67 -2.18 22.25
N PRO A 26 -37.83 -1.16 22.11
CA PRO A 26 -36.47 -1.43 21.65
C PRO A 26 -35.87 -2.46 22.62
N LEU A 27 -35.54 -3.62 22.10
CA LEU A 27 -34.55 -4.46 22.75
C LEU A 27 -33.34 -3.53 22.90
N ASN A 28 -33.09 -3.09 24.12
CA ASN A 28 -31.82 -2.54 24.51
C ASN A 28 -30.77 -3.68 24.43
N GLY A 29 -30.59 -4.24 23.22
CA GLY A 29 -29.32 -4.77 22.86
C GLY A 29 -28.37 -3.57 22.96
N LYS A 30 -27.32 -3.70 23.72
CA LYS A 30 -26.18 -2.79 23.63
C LYS A 30 -25.96 -2.60 22.12
N ALA A 31 -26.23 -1.39 21.62
CA ALA A 31 -25.62 -0.97 20.39
C ALA A 31 -24.12 -1.14 20.68
N TRP A 32 -23.52 -2.11 20.06
CA TRP A 32 -22.09 -2.11 19.87
C TRP A 32 -21.91 -0.78 19.14
N ALA A 33 -21.23 0.17 19.74
CA ALA A 33 -20.71 1.29 19.01
C ALA A 33 -19.75 0.64 18.02
N GLU A 34 -20.22 0.44 16.77
CA GLU A 34 -19.35 0.16 15.66
C GLU A 34 -18.40 1.35 15.62
N SER A 35 -17.12 1.07 15.78
CA SER A 35 -16.09 2.08 15.69
C SER A 35 -16.02 2.46 14.20
N ASP A 36 -16.50 3.67 13.87
CA ASP A 36 -16.17 4.28 12.60
C ASP A 36 -14.64 4.36 12.54
N GLY A 37 -14.00 3.64 11.63
CA GLY A 37 -12.55 3.66 11.53
C GLY A 37 -11.92 2.38 10.98
N LEU A 38 -10.59 2.39 10.94
CA LEU A 38 -9.77 1.24 10.56
C LEU A 38 -9.95 0.07 11.53
N VAL A 39 -10.38 -1.07 11.00
CA VAL A 39 -10.58 -2.33 11.72
C VAL A 39 -9.47 -3.28 11.31
N LEU A 40 -8.74 -3.81 12.29
CA LEU A 40 -7.79 -4.90 12.07
C LEU A 40 -8.58 -6.20 11.93
N GLU A 41 -8.59 -6.77 10.75
CA GLU A 41 -9.26 -8.04 10.47
C GLU A 41 -8.38 -9.22 10.81
N TRP A 42 -7.09 -9.08 10.50
CA TRP A 42 -6.15 -10.16 10.70
C TRP A 42 -4.72 -9.64 10.89
N GLU A 43 -3.92 -10.38 11.67
CA GLU A 43 -2.49 -10.14 11.83
C GLU A 43 -1.73 -11.47 11.93
N GLN A 44 -0.55 -11.50 11.35
CA GLN A 44 0.37 -12.63 11.43
C GLN A 44 1.78 -12.15 11.70
N HIS A 45 2.39 -12.77 12.69
CA HIS A 45 3.81 -12.66 12.95
C HIS A 45 4.43 -14.04 12.74
N TRP A 46 5.48 -14.12 11.97
CA TRP A 46 6.21 -15.36 11.78
C TRP A 46 7.44 -15.33 12.66
N GLU A 47 7.45 -16.18 13.70
CA GLU A 47 8.70 -16.44 14.39
C GLU A 47 9.67 -17.11 13.41
N THR A 48 10.80 -16.48 13.17
CA THR A 48 11.86 -17.07 12.34
C THR A 48 12.54 -18.19 13.11
N TYR A 49 12.02 -19.41 12.92
CA TYR A 49 12.64 -20.62 13.48
C TYR A 49 13.93 -20.94 12.72
N CYS A 50 15.06 -20.57 13.30
CA CYS A 50 16.34 -21.08 12.85
C CYS A 50 16.91 -22.08 13.82
N VAL A 51 17.12 -23.30 13.36
CA VAL A 51 17.77 -24.36 14.13
C VAL A 51 19.26 -24.01 14.27
N GLY A 52 19.65 -23.44 15.42
CA GLY A 52 21.03 -23.26 15.81
C GLY A 52 21.68 -21.89 15.46
N GLY A 53 20.93 -20.87 15.10
CA GLY A 53 21.46 -19.54 14.82
C GLY A 53 20.41 -18.43 14.95
N THR A 54 20.84 -17.18 14.92
CA THR A 54 19.96 -16.02 14.84
C THR A 54 19.51 -15.84 13.39
N CYS A 55 18.20 -15.80 13.14
CA CYS A 55 17.62 -15.45 11.85
C CYS A 55 16.96 -14.07 11.96
N ASN A 56 17.19 -13.28 10.95
CA ASN A 56 16.52 -12.01 10.77
C ASN A 56 15.74 -12.11 9.45
N PHE A 57 14.45 -11.94 9.49
CA PHE A 57 13.60 -11.98 8.30
C PHE A 57 12.90 -10.63 8.17
N GLY A 58 13.23 -9.87 7.15
CA GLY A 58 12.51 -8.65 6.79
C GLY A 58 11.71 -8.90 5.52
N THR A 59 10.38 -8.85 5.59
CA THR A 59 9.54 -8.65 4.42
C THR A 59 9.50 -7.16 4.14
N HIS A 60 10.17 -6.75 3.07
CA HIS A 60 10.22 -5.33 2.70
C HIS A 60 9.30 -5.02 1.53
N ASN A 61 8.95 -6.02 0.73
CA ASN A 61 8.15 -5.85 -0.47
C ASN A 61 7.10 -6.93 -0.64
N PHE A 62 5.95 -6.52 -1.18
CA PHE A 62 4.88 -7.42 -1.53
C PHE A 62 4.10 -6.87 -2.73
N PHE A 63 3.28 -7.73 -3.31
CA PHE A 63 2.34 -7.42 -4.36
C PHE A 63 1.02 -8.13 -4.04
N VAL A 64 -0.10 -7.50 -4.35
CA VAL A 64 -1.44 -8.09 -4.28
C VAL A 64 -2.01 -8.08 -5.68
N GLY A 65 -2.46 -9.21 -6.17
CA GLY A 65 -3.07 -9.37 -7.49
C GLY A 65 -3.22 -10.83 -7.85
N ASP A 66 -4.04 -11.13 -8.83
CA ASP A 66 -4.21 -12.44 -9.44
C ASP A 66 -2.91 -12.78 -10.21
N VAL A 67 -2.06 -13.64 -9.63
CA VAL A 67 -0.73 -13.96 -10.21
C VAL A 67 -0.67 -15.32 -10.89
N ASP A 68 -1.77 -16.07 -10.89
CA ASP A 68 -1.92 -17.33 -11.62
C ASP A 68 -3.12 -17.32 -12.59
N ASP A 69 -3.77 -16.14 -12.73
CA ASP A 69 -4.88 -15.88 -13.65
C ASP A 69 -6.12 -16.78 -13.40
N ASP A 70 -6.34 -17.21 -12.14
CA ASP A 70 -7.50 -18.02 -11.75
C ASP A 70 -8.71 -17.16 -11.32
N GLY A 71 -8.54 -15.86 -11.16
CA GLY A 71 -9.53 -14.88 -10.77
C GLY A 71 -9.60 -14.62 -9.27
N VAL A 72 -8.71 -15.23 -8.47
CA VAL A 72 -8.55 -14.97 -7.05
C VAL A 72 -7.29 -14.12 -6.85
N MET A 73 -7.29 -13.24 -5.86
CA MET A 73 -6.12 -12.42 -5.54
C MET A 73 -5.15 -13.19 -4.64
N GLU A 74 -3.88 -13.25 -5.04
CA GLU A 74 -2.80 -13.72 -4.19
C GLU A 74 -2.02 -12.54 -3.63
N MET A 75 -1.32 -12.83 -2.55
CA MET A 75 -0.28 -11.97 -2.03
C MET A 75 1.10 -12.59 -2.26
N VAL A 76 1.94 -11.89 -2.99
CA VAL A 76 3.34 -12.26 -3.20
C VAL A 76 4.22 -11.46 -2.25
N THR A 77 5.01 -12.14 -1.41
CA THR A 77 5.92 -11.49 -0.47
C THR A 77 7.37 -11.85 -0.73
N GLY A 78 8.25 -10.88 -0.50
CA GLY A 78 9.68 -11.07 -0.60
C GLY A 78 10.48 -10.19 0.34
N GLY A 79 11.72 -10.57 0.58
CA GLY A 79 12.58 -9.84 1.50
C GLY A 79 13.97 -10.45 1.65
N LEU A 80 14.46 -10.40 2.86
CA LEU A 80 15.80 -10.87 3.23
C LEU A 80 15.72 -11.73 4.49
N MET A 81 16.34 -12.90 4.46
CA MET A 81 16.48 -13.78 5.60
C MET A 81 17.97 -14.00 5.92
N TYR A 82 18.34 -13.81 7.19
CA TYR A 82 19.68 -14.04 7.69
C TYR A 82 19.75 -15.39 8.41
N HIS A 83 20.64 -16.26 7.98
CA HIS A 83 21.00 -17.46 8.71
C HIS A 83 22.37 -17.27 9.35
N SER A 84 22.46 -17.25 10.67
CA SER A 84 23.73 -17.29 11.37
C SER A 84 24.19 -18.73 11.54
N ALA A 85 25.06 -19.19 10.65
CA ALA A 85 25.72 -20.47 10.82
C ALA A 85 26.80 -20.38 11.90
N ASN A 86 26.79 -21.30 12.85
CA ASN A 86 27.64 -21.32 14.04
C ASN A 86 29.19 -21.31 13.82
N THR A 87 29.72 -21.30 12.60
CA THR A 87 31.16 -21.42 12.37
C THR A 87 31.77 -20.78 11.12
N THR A 88 31.00 -20.36 10.10
CA THR A 88 31.66 -19.98 8.82
C THR A 88 31.08 -18.75 8.09
N GLY A 89 30.11 -18.05 8.61
CA GLY A 89 29.59 -16.85 7.98
C GLY A 89 28.06 -16.71 8.10
N THR A 90 27.58 -15.52 7.78
CA THR A 90 26.15 -15.23 7.64
C THR A 90 25.72 -15.65 6.24
N GLU A 91 24.74 -16.52 6.12
CA GLU A 91 24.09 -16.84 4.85
C GLU A 91 22.87 -15.95 4.69
N LEU A 92 22.75 -15.30 3.54
CA LEU A 92 21.62 -14.45 3.17
C LEU A 92 20.74 -15.21 2.19
N GLU A 93 19.47 -15.32 2.48
CA GLU A 93 18.46 -15.90 1.59
C GLU A 93 17.39 -14.89 1.22
N ALA A 94 17.00 -14.90 -0.05
CA ALA A 94 15.87 -14.20 -0.61
C ALA A 94 14.65 -15.14 -0.59
N PRO A 95 13.67 -14.95 0.26
CA PRO A 95 12.45 -15.73 0.25
C PRO A 95 11.43 -15.08 -0.70
N LEU A 96 10.94 -15.84 -1.68
CA LEU A 96 9.76 -15.50 -2.47
C LEU A 96 8.62 -16.44 -2.05
N ARG A 97 7.48 -15.88 -1.65
CA ARG A 97 6.32 -16.64 -1.18
C ARG A 97 5.06 -16.13 -1.81
N ILE A 98 4.18 -17.06 -2.17
CA ILE A 98 2.85 -16.80 -2.70
C ILE A 98 1.84 -17.33 -1.68
N TRP A 99 0.89 -16.49 -1.33
CA TRP A 99 -0.11 -16.74 -0.30
C TRP A 99 -1.50 -16.48 -0.87
N ASN A 100 -2.43 -17.35 -0.54
CA ASN A 100 -3.85 -17.15 -0.77
C ASN A 100 -4.55 -16.76 0.53
N TRP A 101 -5.46 -15.82 0.46
CA TRP A 101 -6.33 -15.40 1.55
C TRP A 101 -7.74 -15.94 1.35
N ASN A 102 -8.30 -16.59 2.34
CA ASN A 102 -9.62 -17.22 2.26
C ASN A 102 -10.69 -16.48 3.09
N GLY A 103 -10.48 -15.21 3.42
CA GLY A 103 -11.34 -14.42 4.28
C GLY A 103 -11.15 -14.67 5.78
N GLN A 104 -10.26 -15.59 6.18
CA GLN A 104 -9.98 -15.91 7.58
C GLN A 104 -8.51 -16.17 7.87
N ASN A 105 -7.79 -16.82 6.96
CA ASN A 105 -6.38 -17.19 7.15
C ASN A 105 -5.63 -17.18 5.83
N PHE A 106 -4.35 -16.79 5.86
CA PHE A 106 -3.44 -17.01 4.76
C PHE A 106 -2.99 -18.46 4.69
N THR A 107 -2.98 -19.00 3.49
CA THR A 107 -2.41 -20.30 3.15
C THR A 107 -1.19 -20.07 2.28
N LEU A 108 -0.03 -20.59 2.69
CA LEU A 108 1.16 -20.57 1.85
C LEU A 108 0.98 -21.59 0.71
N GLU A 109 0.89 -21.11 -0.50
CA GLU A 109 0.74 -21.95 -1.69
C GLU A 109 2.09 -22.37 -2.24
N LYS A 110 3.00 -21.41 -2.41
CA LYS A 110 4.32 -21.68 -2.95
C LYS A 110 5.39 -20.87 -2.23
N SER A 111 6.58 -21.44 -2.19
CA SER A 111 7.76 -20.78 -1.66
C SER A 111 9.00 -21.18 -2.45
N HIS A 112 9.85 -20.21 -2.72
CA HIS A 112 11.16 -20.40 -3.35
C HIS A 112 12.20 -19.51 -2.68
N ASN A 113 13.37 -20.07 -2.37
CA ASN A 113 14.47 -19.34 -1.75
C ASN A 113 15.73 -19.46 -2.59
N TRP A 114 16.53 -18.37 -2.61
CA TRP A 114 17.89 -18.39 -3.17
C TRP A 114 18.82 -17.53 -2.32
N ALA A 115 20.13 -17.68 -2.49
CA ALA A 115 21.10 -16.83 -1.82
C ALA A 115 20.98 -15.39 -2.35
N GLY A 116 20.57 -14.43 -1.49
CA GLY A 116 20.34 -13.06 -1.90
C GLY A 116 19.30 -12.31 -1.07
N ALA A 117 18.69 -11.32 -1.69
CA ALA A 117 17.60 -10.50 -1.13
C ALA A 117 16.63 -10.08 -2.23
N ILE A 118 15.36 -9.87 -1.88
CA ILE A 118 14.34 -9.25 -2.72
C ILE A 118 14.11 -7.83 -2.20
N GLY A 119 14.29 -6.84 -3.06
CA GLY A 119 14.10 -5.43 -2.75
C GLY A 119 12.90 -4.80 -3.46
N SER A 120 12.33 -5.49 -4.46
CA SER A 120 11.12 -5.05 -5.17
C SER A 120 10.39 -6.24 -5.77
N ILE A 121 9.06 -6.18 -5.78
CA ILE A 121 8.17 -7.17 -6.43
C ILE A 121 7.11 -6.41 -7.21
N TYR A 122 6.85 -6.90 -8.42
CA TYR A 122 5.73 -6.48 -9.25
C TYR A 122 5.19 -7.68 -10.01
N ALA A 123 3.91 -7.68 -10.38
CA ALA A 123 3.37 -8.70 -11.25
C ALA A 123 2.48 -8.07 -12.32
N ALA A 124 2.65 -8.52 -13.55
CA ALA A 124 1.87 -8.12 -14.72
C ALA A 124 2.18 -9.06 -15.89
N ASP A 125 1.33 -9.04 -16.91
CA ASP A 125 1.62 -9.61 -18.22
C ASP A 125 2.76 -8.80 -18.87
N ALA A 126 3.98 -9.30 -18.75
CA ALA A 126 5.19 -8.57 -19.13
C ALA A 126 5.66 -8.87 -20.56
N ASP A 127 5.07 -9.86 -21.25
CA ASP A 127 5.36 -10.20 -22.66
C ASP A 127 4.14 -10.06 -23.58
N GLY A 128 2.97 -9.72 -23.03
CA GLY A 128 1.74 -9.51 -23.79
C GLY A 128 1.06 -10.81 -24.23
N ASP A 129 1.35 -11.95 -23.57
CA ASP A 129 0.75 -13.24 -23.89
C ASP A 129 -0.60 -13.49 -23.18
N GLY A 130 -0.95 -12.63 -22.24
CA GLY A 130 -2.18 -12.67 -21.46
C GLY A 130 -2.06 -13.44 -20.16
N LEU A 131 -0.87 -13.86 -19.75
CA LEU A 131 -0.57 -14.46 -18.46
C LEU A 131 0.29 -13.52 -17.61
N THR A 132 0.12 -13.60 -16.30
CA THR A 132 0.82 -12.73 -15.37
C THR A 132 2.19 -13.30 -14.99
N GLU A 133 3.26 -12.52 -15.16
CA GLU A 133 4.58 -12.84 -14.62
C GLU A 133 4.83 -12.10 -13.30
N ILE A 134 5.46 -12.81 -12.36
CA ILE A 134 6.03 -12.21 -11.15
C ILE A 134 7.44 -11.73 -11.44
N ILE A 135 7.71 -10.44 -11.21
CA ILE A 135 8.99 -9.82 -11.46
C ILE A 135 9.62 -9.42 -10.13
N THR A 136 10.85 -9.89 -9.86
CA THR A 136 11.57 -9.58 -8.62
C THR A 136 12.87 -8.85 -8.92
N GLY A 137 13.07 -7.72 -8.25
CA GLY A 137 14.34 -6.98 -8.20
C GLY A 137 15.04 -7.19 -6.88
N GLY A 138 16.38 -7.29 -6.88
CA GLY A 138 17.11 -7.48 -5.65
C GLY A 138 18.54 -7.93 -5.85
N ALA A 139 19.09 -8.66 -4.87
CA ALA A 139 20.45 -9.16 -4.90
C ALA A 139 20.51 -10.69 -5.01
N VAL A 140 21.52 -11.17 -5.72
CA VAL A 140 21.94 -12.57 -5.75
C VAL A 140 23.37 -12.68 -5.21
N ILE A 141 23.59 -13.63 -4.33
CA ILE A 141 24.91 -13.89 -3.75
C ILE A 141 25.37 -15.26 -4.26
N ASN A 142 26.55 -15.28 -4.84
CA ASN A 142 27.18 -16.49 -5.30
C ASN A 142 28.67 -16.54 -4.90
N SER A 143 29.38 -17.59 -5.30
CA SER A 143 30.80 -17.79 -4.94
C SER A 143 31.75 -16.71 -5.51
N THR A 144 31.31 -15.90 -6.44
CA THR A 144 32.10 -14.83 -7.08
C THR A 144 31.77 -13.45 -6.55
N GLY A 145 30.67 -13.28 -5.80
CA GLY A 145 30.30 -12.01 -5.20
C GLY A 145 28.79 -11.86 -4.99
N SER A 146 28.39 -10.63 -4.67
CA SER A 146 26.99 -10.21 -4.63
C SER A 146 26.68 -9.41 -5.89
N TYR A 147 25.60 -9.76 -6.55
CA TYR A 147 25.15 -9.11 -7.80
C TYR A 147 23.71 -8.72 -7.61
N VAL A 148 23.35 -7.57 -8.13
CA VAL A 148 21.94 -7.20 -8.24
C VAL A 148 21.30 -7.95 -9.41
N SER A 149 20.05 -8.36 -9.27
CA SER A 149 19.35 -9.13 -10.29
C SER A 149 17.92 -8.67 -10.47
N LEU A 150 17.49 -8.70 -11.74
CA LEU A 150 16.10 -8.70 -12.13
C LEU A 150 15.72 -10.13 -12.55
N ARG A 151 14.61 -10.66 -12.06
CA ARG A 151 14.17 -12.04 -12.33
C ARG A 151 12.71 -12.06 -12.69
N ILE A 152 12.38 -12.91 -13.66
CA ILE A 152 11.02 -13.12 -14.15
C ILE A 152 10.61 -14.55 -13.85
N TRP A 153 9.45 -14.72 -13.24
CA TRP A 153 8.90 -15.99 -12.82
C TRP A 153 7.51 -16.16 -13.41
N SER A 154 7.15 -17.35 -13.82
CA SER A 154 5.75 -17.73 -14.06
C SER A 154 5.24 -18.58 -12.90
N TYR A 155 3.99 -18.39 -12.55
CA TYR A 155 3.25 -19.20 -11.59
C TYR A 155 1.93 -19.62 -12.22
N ASP A 156 1.54 -20.87 -12.09
CA ASP A 156 0.34 -21.46 -12.68
C ASP A 156 -0.58 -22.10 -11.64
N GLY A 157 -0.48 -21.64 -10.37
CA GLY A 157 -1.20 -22.22 -9.23
C GLY A 157 -0.53 -23.48 -8.64
N GLU A 158 0.39 -24.09 -9.38
CA GLU A 158 1.09 -25.32 -8.94
C GLU A 158 2.60 -25.14 -8.93
N ASP A 159 3.18 -24.64 -10.02
CA ASP A 159 4.63 -24.52 -10.21
C ASP A 159 5.09 -23.08 -10.40
N LEU A 160 6.05 -22.66 -9.56
CA LEU A 160 6.76 -21.38 -9.67
C LEU A 160 8.08 -21.62 -10.39
N VAL A 161 8.21 -21.06 -11.59
CA VAL A 161 9.33 -21.34 -12.48
C VAL A 161 10.06 -20.06 -12.87
N LEU A 162 11.39 -20.01 -12.64
CA LEU A 162 12.24 -18.93 -13.13
C LEU A 162 12.36 -19.02 -14.66
N LYS A 163 11.88 -17.98 -15.36
CA LYS A 163 11.90 -17.88 -16.82
C LYS A 163 13.07 -17.09 -17.35
N GLY A 164 13.40 -15.98 -16.70
CA GLY A 164 14.46 -15.08 -17.12
C GLY A 164 15.18 -14.44 -15.94
N SER A 165 16.42 -14.07 -16.15
CA SER A 165 17.17 -13.30 -15.18
C SER A 165 18.24 -12.43 -15.82
N TYR A 166 18.51 -11.28 -15.20
CA TYR A 166 19.61 -10.39 -15.54
C TYR A 166 20.38 -10.04 -14.27
N GLU A 167 21.70 -10.03 -14.33
CA GLU A 167 22.58 -9.60 -13.25
C GLU A 167 23.21 -8.26 -13.61
N GLY A 168 23.05 -7.23 -12.76
CA GLY A 168 23.53 -5.87 -13.05
C GLY A 168 23.27 -4.89 -11.90
N ASN A 169 22.56 -3.81 -12.19
CA ASN A 169 22.38 -2.67 -11.32
C ASN A 169 21.27 -2.85 -10.29
N SER A 170 21.28 -2.05 -9.20
CA SER A 170 20.29 -2.09 -8.13
C SER A 170 18.88 -1.76 -8.62
N VAL A 171 17.92 -2.58 -8.23
CA VAL A 171 16.50 -2.39 -8.52
C VAL A 171 15.77 -2.09 -7.20
N SER A 172 15.25 -0.88 -7.08
CA SER A 172 14.46 -0.41 -5.94
C SER A 172 12.96 -0.44 -6.21
N SER A 173 12.55 -0.28 -7.49
CA SER A 173 11.16 -0.26 -7.90
C SER A 173 11.03 -0.83 -9.31
N ILE A 174 9.90 -1.50 -9.56
CA ILE A 174 9.55 -2.12 -10.84
C ILE A 174 8.15 -1.66 -11.23
N PHE A 175 7.95 -1.41 -12.52
CA PHE A 175 6.64 -1.16 -13.11
C PHE A 175 6.59 -1.76 -14.52
N VAL A 176 5.41 -2.14 -15.00
CA VAL A 176 5.23 -2.70 -16.36
C VAL A 176 4.17 -1.89 -17.09
N SER A 177 4.48 -1.43 -18.28
CA SER A 177 3.56 -0.69 -19.14
C SER A 177 4.08 -0.64 -20.58
N ASP A 178 3.20 -0.61 -21.58
CA ASP A 178 3.53 -0.29 -22.98
C ASP A 178 3.75 1.23 -23.10
N VAL A 179 5.00 1.66 -22.83
CA VAL A 179 5.35 3.08 -22.69
C VAL A 179 5.70 3.75 -24.01
N ASP A 180 5.96 2.99 -25.07
CA ASP A 180 6.17 3.52 -26.43
C ASP A 180 5.02 3.23 -27.40
N LYS A 181 3.99 2.51 -26.89
CA LYS A 181 2.74 2.18 -27.59
C LYS A 181 2.94 1.34 -28.86
N ASP A 182 3.95 0.49 -28.84
CA ASP A 182 4.19 -0.46 -29.92
C ASP A 182 3.34 -1.73 -29.77
N GLY A 183 2.65 -1.91 -28.64
CA GLY A 183 1.76 -3.03 -28.32
C GLY A 183 2.43 -4.15 -27.53
N ALA A 184 3.71 -4.02 -27.18
CA ALA A 184 4.43 -4.90 -26.27
C ALA A 184 4.76 -4.13 -24.99
N PRO A 185 4.48 -4.68 -23.79
CA PRO A 185 4.79 -3.98 -22.56
C PRO A 185 6.31 -3.96 -22.27
N GLU A 186 6.80 -2.85 -21.72
CA GLU A 186 8.13 -2.73 -21.18
C GLU A 186 8.13 -2.91 -19.68
N ILE A 187 9.22 -3.52 -19.17
CA ILE A 187 9.54 -3.53 -17.75
C ILE A 187 10.39 -2.30 -17.44
N LEU A 188 9.93 -1.44 -16.57
CA LEU A 188 10.66 -0.28 -16.08
C LEU A 188 11.29 -0.61 -14.74
N THR A 189 12.56 -0.25 -14.53
CA THR A 189 13.20 -0.37 -13.23
C THR A 189 13.85 0.94 -12.81
N ALA A 190 13.61 1.35 -11.57
CA ALA A 190 14.33 2.44 -10.92
C ALA A 190 15.26 1.89 -9.85
N GLY A 191 16.40 2.57 -9.64
CA GLY A 191 17.37 2.13 -8.66
C GLY A 191 18.63 2.97 -8.65
N ARG A 192 19.75 2.30 -8.38
CA ARG A 192 21.08 2.92 -8.32
C ARG A 192 22.11 2.12 -9.11
N ASP A 193 23.03 2.84 -9.73
CA ASP A 193 24.30 2.30 -10.17
C ASP A 193 25.42 2.69 -9.22
N TYR A 194 26.19 1.72 -8.75
CA TYR A 194 27.34 1.92 -7.86
C TYR A 194 28.62 1.92 -8.69
N ASN A 195 29.24 3.08 -8.80
CA ASN A 195 30.51 3.23 -9.52
C ASN A 195 31.59 3.72 -8.55
N ASP A 196 32.49 2.83 -8.14
CA ASP A 196 33.69 2.97 -7.29
C ASP A 196 33.70 4.05 -6.17
N SER A 197 33.03 5.19 -6.35
CA SER A 197 33.04 6.31 -5.40
C SER A 197 31.73 7.12 -5.36
N LYS A 198 30.78 6.80 -6.24
CA LYS A 198 29.51 7.51 -6.37
C LYS A 198 28.38 6.54 -6.61
N SER A 199 27.21 6.93 -6.17
CA SER A 199 25.97 6.25 -6.50
C SER A 199 25.16 7.16 -7.40
N SER A 200 24.79 6.67 -8.58
CA SER A 200 23.95 7.38 -9.55
C SER A 200 22.54 6.80 -9.52
N ALA A 201 21.53 7.63 -9.52
CA ALA A 201 20.18 7.20 -9.79
C ALA A 201 20.07 6.67 -11.22
N GLN A 202 19.29 5.63 -11.43
CA GLN A 202 19.15 4.96 -12.71
C GLN A 202 17.69 4.63 -13.01
N LEU A 203 17.30 4.81 -14.27
CA LEU A 203 16.07 4.33 -14.87
C LEU A 203 16.43 3.44 -16.05
N CYS A 204 15.89 2.22 -16.09
CA CYS A 204 16.10 1.29 -17.21
C CYS A 204 14.77 0.90 -17.84
N VAL A 205 14.81 0.61 -19.14
CA VAL A 205 13.75 -0.01 -19.93
C VAL A 205 14.22 -1.38 -20.38
N TRP A 206 13.43 -2.39 -20.08
CA TRP A 206 13.68 -3.79 -20.44
C TRP A 206 12.52 -4.31 -21.28
N GLN A 207 12.82 -5.24 -22.15
CA GLN A 207 11.83 -6.02 -22.87
C GLN A 207 11.94 -7.49 -22.50
N TRP A 208 10.82 -8.12 -22.27
CA TRP A 208 10.66 -9.54 -22.08
C TRP A 208 9.85 -10.12 -23.25
N ASP A 209 10.33 -11.14 -23.93
CA ASP A 209 9.68 -11.77 -25.08
C ASP A 209 9.15 -13.19 -24.74
N GLY A 210 8.93 -13.51 -23.46
CA GLY A 210 8.56 -14.84 -22.97
C GLY A 210 9.73 -15.83 -22.84
N ASN A 211 10.93 -15.43 -23.31
CA ASN A 211 12.11 -16.28 -23.27
C ASN A 211 13.41 -15.54 -22.97
N THR A 212 13.53 -14.29 -23.40
CA THR A 212 14.75 -13.48 -23.27
C THR A 212 14.45 -12.15 -22.62
N LEU A 213 15.14 -11.85 -21.52
CA LEU A 213 15.11 -10.54 -20.88
C LEU A 213 16.25 -9.68 -21.43
N ALA A 214 15.91 -8.58 -22.09
CA ALA A 214 16.86 -7.67 -22.72
C ALA A 214 16.78 -6.27 -22.13
N LEU A 215 17.92 -5.68 -21.73
CA LEU A 215 18.02 -4.25 -21.46
C LEU A 215 18.00 -3.50 -22.79
N ILE A 216 16.98 -2.66 -23.01
CA ILE A 216 16.83 -1.87 -24.23
C ILE A 216 17.62 -0.58 -24.10
N ASN A 217 17.41 0.17 -23.01
CA ASN A 217 18.15 1.40 -22.75
C ASN A 217 18.14 1.73 -21.24
N SER A 218 19.04 2.63 -20.84
CA SER A 218 19.11 3.16 -19.50
C SER A 218 19.56 4.61 -19.49
N VAL A 219 19.12 5.36 -18.49
CA VAL A 219 19.59 6.71 -18.20
C VAL A 219 20.02 6.80 -16.74
N GLU A 220 21.15 7.47 -16.52
CA GLU A 220 21.72 7.69 -15.21
C GLU A 220 21.86 9.16 -14.93
N TRP A 221 21.72 9.53 -13.65
CA TRP A 221 21.96 10.90 -13.19
C TRP A 221 22.50 10.91 -11.77
N CYS A 222 23.33 11.89 -11.50
CA CYS A 222 23.90 12.12 -10.18
C CYS A 222 24.24 13.60 -10.03
N ALA A 223 23.79 14.22 -8.94
CA ALA A 223 24.13 15.61 -8.65
C ALA A 223 25.64 15.80 -8.41
N ALA A 224 26.16 15.27 -7.33
CA ALA A 224 27.60 15.34 -7.04
C ALA A 224 28.16 14.10 -6.33
N ASN A 225 27.38 13.44 -5.48
CA ASN A 225 27.90 12.39 -4.60
C ASN A 225 27.06 11.12 -4.59
N ASP A 226 25.77 11.23 -4.32
CA ASP A 226 24.88 10.09 -4.16
C ASP A 226 23.47 10.47 -4.63
N SER A 227 22.89 9.66 -5.50
CA SER A 227 21.55 9.85 -6.01
C SER A 227 20.84 8.51 -6.12
N SER A 228 19.54 8.49 -5.91
CA SER A 228 18.72 7.29 -6.03
C SER A 228 17.40 7.62 -6.70
N ALA A 229 16.95 6.70 -7.56
CA ALA A 229 15.57 6.60 -7.98
C ALA A 229 14.92 5.47 -7.15
N ASN A 230 14.08 5.83 -6.19
CA ASN A 230 13.48 4.87 -5.25
C ASN A 230 12.18 4.28 -5.78
N SER A 231 11.48 5.04 -6.64
CA SER A 231 10.19 4.64 -7.19
C SER A 231 10.08 4.99 -8.67
N VAL A 232 9.40 4.14 -9.45
CA VAL A 232 9.05 4.36 -10.86
C VAL A 232 7.57 4.03 -11.06
N TYR A 233 6.92 4.81 -11.92
CA TYR A 233 5.56 4.62 -12.39
C TYR A 233 5.45 5.06 -13.85
N ALA A 234 4.43 4.61 -14.58
CA ALA A 234 4.16 5.08 -15.91
C ALA A 234 2.65 5.30 -16.09
N TYR A 235 2.28 6.45 -16.65
CA TYR A 235 0.89 6.83 -16.86
C TYR A 235 0.78 7.92 -17.94
N ASP A 236 -0.33 7.94 -18.67
CA ASP A 236 -0.70 9.06 -19.56
C ASP A 236 -1.25 10.21 -18.69
N LEU A 237 -0.33 11.02 -18.15
CA LEU A 237 -0.63 12.05 -17.13
C LEU A 237 -1.50 13.18 -17.65
N ASN A 238 -1.40 13.48 -18.95
CA ASN A 238 -2.06 14.63 -19.56
C ASN A 238 -3.17 14.23 -20.54
N LYS A 239 -3.42 12.91 -20.65
CA LYS A 239 -4.43 12.29 -21.52
C LYS A 239 -4.27 12.64 -23.01
N ASP A 240 -3.02 12.88 -23.45
CA ASP A 240 -2.70 13.14 -24.86
C ASP A 240 -2.47 11.85 -25.68
N GLY A 241 -2.44 10.74 -24.98
CA GLY A 241 -2.25 9.43 -25.54
C GLY A 241 -0.80 8.94 -25.51
N GLU A 242 0.17 9.75 -25.12
CA GLU A 242 1.53 9.32 -24.81
C GLU A 242 1.63 8.92 -23.33
N VAL A 243 2.52 7.99 -22.99
CA VAL A 243 2.74 7.57 -21.60
C VAL A 243 4.00 8.25 -21.08
N GLU A 244 3.85 8.96 -19.96
CA GLU A 244 5.00 9.48 -19.24
C GLU A 244 5.52 8.46 -18.24
N ILE A 245 6.85 8.42 -18.07
CA ILE A 245 7.52 7.67 -17.02
C ILE A 245 7.86 8.65 -15.89
N ILE A 246 7.51 8.31 -14.66
CA ILE A 246 7.71 9.15 -13.49
C ILE A 246 8.70 8.47 -12.55
N THR A 247 9.73 9.18 -12.09
CA THR A 247 10.68 8.68 -11.09
C THR A 247 10.72 9.60 -9.89
N GLY A 248 10.66 8.99 -8.68
CA GLY A 248 10.84 9.67 -7.41
C GLY A 248 12.08 9.18 -6.67
N GLY A 249 12.72 10.06 -5.88
CA GLY A 249 13.93 9.68 -5.16
C GLY A 249 14.62 10.86 -4.50
N TYR A 250 15.96 10.87 -4.54
CA TYR A 250 16.76 11.97 -3.99
C TYR A 250 18.08 12.20 -4.74
N ASP A 251 18.58 13.42 -4.59
CA ASP A 251 19.94 13.82 -4.95
C ASP A 251 20.69 14.37 -3.72
N ASN A 252 21.94 13.95 -3.54
CA ASN A 252 22.82 14.40 -2.47
C ASN A 252 24.12 14.99 -3.03
N ASP A 253 24.36 16.26 -2.76
CA ASP A 253 25.51 17.03 -3.26
C ASP A 253 26.66 17.20 -2.25
N LEU A 254 26.76 16.36 -1.23
CA LEU A 254 27.72 16.41 -0.08
C LEU A 254 27.36 17.46 0.98
N THR A 255 26.57 18.45 0.65
CA THR A 255 26.20 19.55 1.54
C THR A 255 24.72 19.58 1.81
N ASN A 256 23.94 19.05 0.86
CA ASN A 256 22.49 19.05 0.90
C ASN A 256 21.95 17.80 0.22
N SER A 257 20.77 17.37 0.63
CA SER A 257 19.98 16.39 -0.09
C SER A 257 18.63 16.98 -0.45
N SER A 258 18.17 16.65 -1.63
CA SER A 258 16.93 17.13 -2.20
C SER A 258 16.04 15.96 -2.55
N GLY A 259 14.75 16.02 -2.22
CA GLY A 259 13.74 15.16 -2.83
C GLY A 259 13.66 15.47 -4.32
N GLN A 260 13.46 14.45 -5.13
CA GLN A 260 13.36 14.54 -6.59
C GLN A 260 12.05 13.98 -7.10
N LEU A 261 11.52 14.64 -8.13
CA LEU A 261 10.48 14.11 -9.02
C LEU A 261 10.87 14.43 -10.45
N ARG A 262 10.97 13.41 -11.30
CA ARG A 262 11.28 13.59 -12.72
C ARG A 262 10.21 12.95 -13.59
N ILE A 263 9.90 13.62 -14.70
CA ILE A 263 9.00 13.10 -15.73
C ILE A 263 9.80 12.92 -17.01
N TRP A 264 9.68 11.73 -17.59
CA TRP A 264 10.39 11.31 -18.78
C TRP A 264 9.39 10.89 -19.84
N HIS A 265 9.78 11.01 -21.08
CA HIS A 265 9.13 10.38 -22.21
C HIS A 265 10.11 9.41 -22.88
N TRP A 266 9.63 8.22 -23.20
CA TRP A 266 10.33 7.19 -23.93
C TRP A 266 9.68 7.03 -25.32
N ASN A 267 10.46 6.98 -26.38
CA ASN A 267 9.97 6.90 -27.76
C ASN A 267 10.34 5.58 -28.47
N GLY A 268 10.68 4.54 -27.70
CA GLY A 268 11.17 3.26 -28.21
C GLY A 268 12.69 3.22 -28.45
N GLU A 269 13.39 4.36 -28.47
CA GLU A 269 14.83 4.45 -28.70
C GLU A 269 15.58 5.29 -27.68
N GLU A 270 15.03 6.46 -27.28
CA GLU A 270 15.70 7.43 -26.42
C GLU A 270 14.78 8.02 -25.36
N PHE A 271 15.36 8.29 -24.18
CA PHE A 271 14.70 9.05 -23.13
C PHE A 271 14.77 10.55 -23.41
N SER A 272 13.67 11.26 -23.16
CA SER A 272 13.66 12.71 -23.08
C SER A 272 13.06 13.14 -21.73
N MET A 273 13.85 13.89 -20.95
CA MET A 273 13.40 14.42 -19.67
C MET A 273 12.49 15.62 -19.93
N LYS A 274 11.27 15.58 -19.40
CA LYS A 274 10.27 16.67 -19.51
C LYS A 274 10.30 17.55 -18.29
N VAL A 275 10.49 16.99 -17.08
CA VAL A 275 10.53 17.68 -15.80
C VAL A 275 11.70 17.19 -14.98
N ASN A 276 12.36 18.13 -14.30
CA ASN A 276 13.29 17.89 -13.19
C ASN A 276 12.88 18.81 -12.04
N GLU A 277 12.13 18.30 -11.09
CA GLU A 277 11.73 19.03 -9.89
C GLU A 277 12.53 18.54 -8.71
N GLU A 278 13.10 19.47 -7.96
CA GLU A 278 13.90 19.22 -6.76
C GLU A 278 13.47 20.17 -5.65
N TRP A 279 13.36 19.66 -4.43
CA TRP A 279 12.98 20.49 -3.28
C TRP A 279 13.77 20.15 -2.03
N ARG A 280 13.89 21.15 -1.16
CA ARG A 280 14.55 21.08 0.15
C ARG A 280 13.75 21.87 1.16
N THR A 281 13.85 21.50 2.42
CA THR A 281 13.23 22.24 3.52
C THR A 281 14.17 23.25 4.17
N VAL A 282 15.46 22.94 4.29
CA VAL A 282 16.45 23.78 4.96
C VAL A 282 17.76 23.78 4.18
N GLU A 283 18.39 24.95 4.01
CA GLU A 283 19.72 25.06 3.41
C GLU A 283 20.81 24.83 4.46
N GLY A 284 21.86 24.06 4.11
CA GLY A 284 23.09 23.93 4.86
C GLY A 284 23.07 23.02 6.09
N VAL A 285 22.02 22.18 6.23
CA VAL A 285 21.96 21.19 7.30
C VAL A 285 22.39 19.82 6.77
N TYR A 286 23.40 19.22 7.38
CA TYR A 286 23.81 17.84 7.12
C TYR A 286 22.74 16.91 7.70
N GLY A 287 22.29 15.96 6.91
CA GLY A 287 21.26 15.01 7.30
C GLY A 287 21.67 14.14 8.50
N VAL A 288 20.67 13.72 9.25
CA VAL A 288 20.80 12.72 10.31
C VAL A 288 21.07 11.36 9.68
N THR A 289 21.94 10.58 10.26
CA THR A 289 22.19 9.20 9.86
C THR A 289 21.16 8.31 10.56
N ILE A 290 20.15 7.83 9.85
CA ILE A 290 19.26 6.78 10.32
C ILE A 290 19.61 5.54 9.49
N SER A 291 19.89 4.40 10.12
CA SER A 291 20.24 3.13 9.47
C SER A 291 21.31 3.19 8.34
N GLY A 292 22.49 3.74 8.64
CA GLY A 292 23.71 3.39 7.87
C GLY A 292 24.11 4.29 6.71
N GLY A 293 23.45 5.43 6.45
CA GLY A 293 23.86 6.41 5.42
C GLY A 293 23.57 7.85 5.81
N PRO A 294 24.26 8.86 5.23
CA PRO A 294 23.89 10.25 5.43
C PRO A 294 22.51 10.48 4.81
N MET A 295 21.51 10.77 5.63
CA MET A 295 20.18 11.13 5.16
C MET A 295 20.12 12.60 4.80
N GLY A 296 19.41 12.87 3.71
CA GLY A 296 19.21 14.19 3.22
C GLY A 296 18.09 14.96 3.89
N ASN A 297 17.93 16.21 3.47
CA ASN A 297 16.90 17.11 3.97
C ASN A 297 15.50 16.79 3.42
N SER A 298 15.40 16.04 2.33
CA SER A 298 14.14 15.60 1.73
C SER A 298 14.37 14.36 0.87
N LEU A 299 13.40 13.47 0.87
CA LEU A 299 13.45 12.21 0.14
C LEU A 299 12.03 11.82 -0.33
N VAL A 300 11.92 11.31 -1.56
CA VAL A 300 10.76 10.56 -2.02
C VAL A 300 11.04 9.07 -1.87
N GLU A 301 10.29 8.39 -1.02
CA GLU A 301 10.37 6.94 -0.85
C GLU A 301 9.51 6.22 -1.87
N ASN A 302 8.30 6.72 -2.09
CA ASN A 302 7.33 6.09 -2.98
C ASN A 302 6.50 7.13 -3.74
N LEU A 303 6.01 6.75 -4.90
CA LEU A 303 5.05 7.52 -5.67
C LEU A 303 4.01 6.61 -6.33
N LYS A 304 2.81 7.17 -6.53
CA LYS A 304 1.69 6.56 -7.25
C LYS A 304 1.01 7.62 -8.10
N VAL A 305 0.22 7.17 -9.06
CA VAL A 305 -0.54 8.04 -9.97
C VAL A 305 -1.95 7.50 -10.12
N ASP A 306 -2.93 8.34 -9.88
CA ASP A 306 -4.34 8.11 -10.17
C ASP A 306 -5.10 9.44 -10.14
N ASP A 307 -6.34 9.43 -10.63
CA ASP A 307 -7.30 10.54 -10.53
C ASP A 307 -7.88 10.56 -9.11
N VAL A 308 -7.17 11.22 -8.18
CA VAL A 308 -7.50 11.17 -6.74
C VAL A 308 -8.52 12.21 -6.30
N ASP A 309 -8.97 13.10 -7.19
CA ASP A 309 -10.04 14.07 -6.93
C ASP A 309 -11.25 13.92 -7.87
N ASP A 310 -11.24 12.89 -8.73
CA ASP A 310 -12.31 12.54 -9.69
C ASP A 310 -12.63 13.70 -10.67
N ASP A 311 -11.62 14.56 -10.97
CA ASP A 311 -11.78 15.64 -11.94
C ASP A 311 -11.55 15.18 -13.39
N GLY A 312 -11.07 13.97 -13.55
CA GLY A 312 -10.73 13.32 -14.80
C GLY A 312 -9.29 13.55 -15.22
N THR A 313 -8.43 14.13 -14.39
CA THR A 313 -7.00 14.33 -14.64
C THR A 313 -6.21 13.59 -13.56
N PRO A 314 -5.23 12.74 -13.89
CA PRO A 314 -4.48 12.02 -12.87
C PRO A 314 -3.49 12.92 -12.15
N GLU A 315 -3.37 12.75 -10.83
CA GLU A 315 -2.36 13.37 -10.00
C GLU A 315 -1.21 12.41 -9.73
N ILE A 316 -0.02 12.98 -9.56
CA ILE A 316 1.13 12.27 -8.99
C ILE A 316 1.11 12.49 -7.49
N VAL A 317 1.04 11.40 -6.72
CA VAL A 317 1.12 11.44 -5.26
C VAL A 317 2.50 10.94 -4.83
N THR A 318 3.25 11.75 -4.08
CA THR A 318 4.58 11.40 -3.57
C THR A 318 4.60 11.38 -2.06
N GLY A 319 5.19 10.33 -1.48
CA GLY A 319 5.40 10.16 -0.04
C GLY A 319 6.87 9.94 0.31
N GLY A 320 7.23 10.40 1.50
CA GLY A 320 8.58 10.31 2.02
C GLY A 320 8.74 11.13 3.29
N PHE A 321 9.85 11.85 3.40
CA PHE A 321 10.10 12.70 4.56
C PHE A 321 10.87 13.97 4.21
N THR A 322 10.85 14.90 5.16
CA THR A 322 11.71 16.09 5.19
C THR A 322 12.37 16.23 6.55
N TYR A 323 13.57 16.81 6.57
CA TYR A 323 14.28 17.16 7.80
C TYR A 323 14.33 18.68 7.94
N ASP A 324 13.85 19.22 9.06
CA ASP A 324 13.76 20.68 9.31
C ASP A 324 14.96 21.26 10.05
N GLY A 325 15.98 20.45 10.32
CA GLY A 325 17.16 20.82 11.10
C GLY A 325 17.10 20.32 12.55
N GLU A 326 15.95 19.83 13.00
CA GLU A 326 15.72 19.30 14.35
C GLU A 326 15.03 17.94 14.29
N LYS A 327 14.01 17.79 13.43
CA LYS A 327 13.14 16.62 13.36
C LYS A 327 12.97 16.14 11.93
N VAL A 328 12.62 14.85 11.79
CA VAL A 328 12.23 14.23 10.52
C VAL A 328 10.70 14.19 10.46
N ASN A 329 10.14 14.90 9.50
CA ASN A 329 8.71 15.02 9.30
C ASN A 329 8.28 14.17 8.11
N ALA A 330 7.24 13.36 8.27
CA ALA A 330 6.59 12.69 7.15
C ALA A 330 6.07 13.74 6.16
N GLN A 331 6.16 13.45 4.88
CA GLN A 331 5.70 14.32 3.81
C GLN A 331 4.83 13.58 2.81
N LEU A 332 3.69 14.19 2.46
CA LEU A 332 2.79 13.78 1.39
C LEU A 332 2.57 14.99 0.47
N ARG A 333 2.72 14.78 -0.84
CA ARG A 333 2.51 15.82 -1.85
C ARG A 333 1.63 15.33 -2.98
N VAL A 334 0.77 16.19 -3.47
CA VAL A 334 -0.07 15.99 -4.65
C VAL A 334 0.37 16.96 -5.72
N TRP A 335 0.60 16.45 -6.94
CA TRP A 335 1.12 17.20 -8.06
C TRP A 335 0.25 16.97 -9.29
N ASN A 336 0.07 18.00 -10.09
CA ASN A 336 -0.60 17.93 -11.38
C ASN A 336 0.39 18.22 -12.52
N TRP A 337 0.28 17.47 -13.61
CA TRP A 337 1.05 17.63 -14.84
C TRP A 337 0.15 17.87 -16.03
N ASN A 338 0.29 19.00 -16.70
CA ASN A 338 -0.53 19.39 -17.84
C ASN A 338 0.15 19.20 -19.22
N GLY A 339 1.18 18.39 -19.30
CA GLY A 339 1.99 18.18 -20.50
C GLY A 339 3.15 19.19 -20.68
N TYR A 340 3.17 20.30 -19.91
CA TYR A 340 4.18 21.34 -20.02
C TYR A 340 4.73 21.80 -18.66
N THR A 341 3.88 21.86 -17.66
CA THR A 341 4.24 22.39 -16.33
C THR A 341 3.77 21.44 -15.25
N LEU A 342 4.68 21.08 -14.37
CA LEU A 342 4.37 20.39 -13.13
C LEU A 342 4.01 21.43 -12.07
N SER A 343 2.85 21.29 -11.45
CA SER A 343 2.38 22.14 -10.35
C SER A 343 2.23 21.33 -9.07
N LEU A 344 2.76 21.86 -7.98
CA LEU A 344 2.49 21.34 -6.64
C LEU A 344 1.13 21.87 -6.19
N GLU A 345 0.14 21.00 -6.09
CA GLU A 345 -1.21 21.35 -5.66
C GLU A 345 -1.30 21.37 -4.13
N LYS A 346 -0.69 20.37 -3.50
CA LYS A 346 -0.66 20.26 -2.04
C LYS A 346 0.66 19.71 -1.54
N SER A 347 1.12 20.24 -0.43
CA SER A 347 2.13 19.64 0.44
C SER A 347 1.56 19.56 1.85
N HIS A 348 1.67 18.37 2.45
CA HIS A 348 1.29 18.13 3.85
C HIS A 348 2.44 17.45 4.58
N GLU A 349 2.79 18.01 5.72
CA GLU A 349 3.85 17.46 6.58
C GLU A 349 3.26 17.23 7.97
N TRP A 350 3.64 16.12 8.59
CA TRP A 350 3.25 15.82 9.96
C TRP A 350 4.35 15.12 10.72
N ILE A 351 4.28 15.24 12.02
CA ILE A 351 5.19 14.59 12.94
C ILE A 351 4.39 14.07 14.12
N THR A 352 4.71 12.85 14.55
CA THR A 352 4.15 12.23 15.75
C THR A 352 5.16 12.24 16.88
N GLU A 353 6.42 11.92 16.57
CA GLU A 353 7.54 11.88 17.51
C GLU A 353 8.73 12.70 16.95
N ASP A 354 9.98 12.30 17.20
CA ASP A 354 11.14 13.03 16.66
C ASP A 354 11.41 12.69 15.19
N ILE A 355 11.02 11.46 14.78
CA ILE A 355 11.11 10.95 13.43
C ILE A 355 9.74 10.43 13.03
N THR A 356 9.26 10.89 11.89
CA THR A 356 8.06 10.37 11.25
C THR A 356 8.30 10.30 9.75
N GLU A 357 8.04 9.15 9.13
CA GLU A 357 8.32 8.93 7.71
C GLU A 357 7.15 8.20 7.03
N VAL A 358 6.85 8.57 5.79
CA VAL A 358 6.05 7.75 4.86
C VAL A 358 6.99 6.81 4.15
N LYS A 359 6.70 5.51 4.18
CA LYS A 359 7.48 4.47 3.50
C LYS A 359 6.84 4.01 2.21
N ALA A 360 5.52 3.94 2.17
CA ALA A 360 4.80 3.54 0.96
C ALA A 360 3.45 4.23 0.83
N ILE A 361 2.93 4.22 -0.40
CA ILE A 361 1.63 4.75 -0.80
C ILE A 361 0.89 3.68 -1.60
N SER A 362 -0.42 3.57 -1.38
CA SER A 362 -1.37 2.92 -2.28
C SER A 362 -2.52 3.89 -2.58
N LEU A 363 -3.12 3.74 -3.75
CA LEU A 363 -4.28 4.52 -4.19
C LEU A 363 -5.41 3.56 -4.54
N ASP A 364 -6.57 3.71 -3.90
CA ASP A 364 -7.75 2.88 -4.14
C ASP A 364 -8.97 3.44 -3.40
N ASP A 365 -10.18 3.08 -3.78
CA ASP A 365 -11.42 3.42 -3.06
C ASP A 365 -11.63 2.44 -1.88
N VAL A 366 -10.89 2.67 -0.78
CA VAL A 366 -10.87 1.75 0.37
C VAL A 366 -12.09 1.85 1.28
N ASP A 367 -12.89 2.92 1.17
CA ASP A 367 -14.14 3.06 1.94
C ASP A 367 -15.40 2.90 1.08
N SER A 368 -15.22 2.63 -0.21
CA SER A 368 -16.26 2.40 -1.21
C SER A 368 -17.23 3.59 -1.34
N ASP A 369 -16.71 4.82 -1.23
CA ASP A 369 -17.48 6.03 -1.46
C ASP A 369 -17.48 6.48 -2.93
N GLY A 370 -16.68 5.82 -3.76
CA GLY A 370 -16.54 6.03 -5.21
C GLY A 370 -15.43 6.99 -5.58
N CYS A 371 -14.64 7.47 -4.61
CA CYS A 371 -13.47 8.32 -4.83
C CYS A 371 -12.20 7.57 -4.42
N VAL A 372 -11.11 7.82 -5.11
CA VAL A 372 -9.81 7.21 -4.78
C VAL A 372 -9.26 7.83 -3.51
N ASP A 373 -8.95 7.00 -2.52
CA ASP A 373 -8.26 7.39 -1.30
C ASP A 373 -6.74 7.26 -1.44
N ILE A 374 -6.01 8.09 -0.72
CA ILE A 374 -4.55 7.98 -0.58
C ILE A 374 -4.26 7.23 0.71
N VAL A 375 -3.67 6.05 0.60
CA VAL A 375 -3.28 5.23 1.77
C VAL A 375 -1.77 5.31 1.95
N THR A 376 -1.32 5.71 3.16
CA THR A 376 0.11 5.82 3.48
C THR A 376 0.47 4.93 4.65
N SER A 377 1.59 4.20 4.52
CA SER A 377 2.23 3.48 5.63
C SER A 377 3.58 4.07 5.99
N GLY A 378 4.05 3.79 7.21
CA GLY A 378 5.32 4.35 7.64
C GLY A 378 5.70 4.00 9.07
N VAL A 379 6.52 4.87 9.64
CA VAL A 379 7.13 4.67 10.96
C VAL A 379 7.20 5.98 11.74
N THR A 380 7.18 5.85 13.06
CA THR A 380 7.58 6.91 14.00
C THR A 380 8.61 6.38 14.99
N ALA A 381 9.56 7.22 15.38
CA ALA A 381 10.60 6.89 16.35
C ALA A 381 11.02 8.10 17.19
N TYR A 382 11.48 7.84 18.42
CA TYR A 382 12.16 8.84 19.26
C TYR A 382 13.65 8.88 18.95
N TYR A 383 14.24 10.04 19.10
CA TYR A 383 15.65 10.27 18.91
C TYR A 383 16.32 10.68 20.22
N GLU A 384 17.02 9.78 20.87
CA GLU A 384 17.77 10.06 22.11
C GLU A 384 19.22 10.51 21.85
N GLY A 385 19.45 11.46 20.91
CA GLY A 385 20.76 12.08 20.66
C GLY A 385 21.69 11.28 19.74
N PHE A 386 22.69 11.96 19.17
CA PHE A 386 23.70 11.38 18.26
C PHE A 386 24.56 10.32 18.96
N SER A 387 24.13 9.08 19.01
CA SER A 387 24.98 7.93 19.29
C SER A 387 24.95 7.03 18.05
N ASP A 388 26.08 6.38 17.76
CA ASP A 388 26.23 5.41 16.65
C ASP A 388 25.34 4.14 16.81
N VAL A 389 24.25 4.24 17.56
CA VAL A 389 23.29 3.17 17.81
C VAL A 389 22.06 3.44 16.97
N GLU A 390 21.67 2.47 16.16
CA GLU A 390 20.40 2.49 15.44
C GLU A 390 19.26 2.75 16.43
N VAL A 391 18.46 3.79 16.17
CA VAL A 391 17.25 4.08 16.94
C VAL A 391 16.20 3.07 16.51
N PRO A 392 15.69 2.21 17.38
CA PRO A 392 14.64 1.28 16.99
C PRO A 392 13.39 2.08 16.64
N PRO A 393 12.65 1.68 15.59
CA PRO A 393 11.35 2.26 15.32
C PRO A 393 10.42 2.01 16.51
N GLU A 394 9.59 2.99 16.88
CA GLU A 394 8.67 2.82 18.01
C GLU A 394 7.32 2.29 17.58
N ALA A 395 6.74 2.88 16.53
CA ALA A 395 5.43 2.49 16.07
C ALA A 395 5.33 2.58 14.55
N ALA A 396 4.59 1.65 13.98
CA ALA A 396 4.14 1.73 12.60
C ALA A 396 2.94 2.67 12.50
N GLN A 397 2.78 3.27 11.32
CA GLN A 397 1.69 4.18 11.01
C GLN A 397 0.93 3.72 9.77
N LEU A 398 -0.40 3.88 9.81
CA LEU A 398 -1.30 3.78 8.68
C LEU A 398 -2.20 5.00 8.67
N ARG A 399 -2.32 5.68 7.52
CA ARG A 399 -3.18 6.84 7.33
C ARG A 399 -3.98 6.67 6.04
N VAL A 400 -5.24 7.07 6.06
CA VAL A 400 -6.11 7.16 4.89
C VAL A 400 -6.53 8.61 4.72
N TRP A 401 -6.31 9.15 3.54
CA TRP A 401 -6.53 10.54 3.19
C TRP A 401 -7.47 10.61 1.98
N SER A 402 -8.27 11.66 1.90
CA SER A 402 -8.97 12.05 0.69
C SER A 402 -8.47 13.38 0.18
N TRP A 403 -8.45 13.54 -1.13
CA TRP A 403 -8.14 14.77 -1.84
C TRP A 403 -9.34 15.19 -2.68
N ASP A 404 -9.78 16.45 -2.60
CA ASP A 404 -10.94 16.97 -3.34
C ASP A 404 -10.57 18.08 -4.33
N GLY A 405 -9.29 18.14 -4.75
CA GLY A 405 -8.75 19.20 -5.62
C GLY A 405 -8.36 20.48 -4.89
N GLU A 406 -8.71 20.63 -3.60
CA GLU A 406 -8.39 21.81 -2.80
C GLU A 406 -7.90 21.44 -1.39
N ILE A 407 -8.54 20.46 -0.76
CA ILE A 407 -8.32 20.08 0.64
C ILE A 407 -7.88 18.63 0.73
N LEU A 408 -6.69 18.40 1.28
CA LEU A 408 -6.24 17.08 1.70
C LEU A 408 -6.74 16.82 3.13
N SER A 409 -7.61 15.83 3.29
CA SER A 409 -8.28 15.51 4.54
C SER A 409 -7.87 14.13 5.05
N LEU A 410 -7.45 14.05 6.31
CA LEU A 410 -7.20 12.78 6.99
C LEU A 410 -8.55 12.14 7.35
N LYS A 411 -8.91 11.03 6.68
CA LYS A 411 -10.12 10.25 6.95
C LYS A 411 -9.93 9.32 8.14
N GLN A 412 -8.85 8.52 8.12
CA GLN A 412 -8.58 7.49 9.11
C GLN A 412 -7.10 7.44 9.47
N GLN A 413 -6.80 7.02 10.69
CA GLN A 413 -5.43 6.81 11.13
C GLN A 413 -5.33 5.69 12.16
N LYS A 414 -4.21 4.97 12.10
CA LYS A 414 -3.86 3.94 13.07
C LYS A 414 -2.36 3.94 13.30
N ASP A 415 -1.97 3.96 14.57
CA ASP A 415 -0.61 3.70 15.00
C ASP A 415 -0.63 2.43 15.85
N TRP A 416 0.41 1.59 15.71
CA TRP A 416 0.55 0.40 16.53
C TRP A 416 2.00 0.17 16.87
N GLN A 417 2.19 -0.41 18.07
CA GLN A 417 3.50 -0.79 18.59
C GLN A 417 3.47 -2.24 19.03
N ILE A 418 4.52 -2.98 18.73
CA ILE A 418 4.69 -4.38 19.10
C ILE A 418 6.14 -4.62 19.47
N GLY A 419 6.38 -5.43 20.51
CA GLY A 419 7.73 -5.77 20.92
C GLY A 419 8.56 -4.56 21.32
N GLU A 420 9.77 -4.45 20.77
CA GLU A 420 10.69 -3.31 20.98
C GLU A 420 10.46 -2.20 19.94
N GLY A 421 9.62 -2.44 18.94
CA GLY A 421 9.22 -1.51 17.90
C GLY A 421 8.71 -2.20 16.65
N VAL A 422 8.03 -1.47 15.80
CA VAL A 422 7.47 -1.99 14.54
C VAL A 422 7.52 -0.92 13.46
N VAL A 423 7.70 -1.34 12.21
CA VAL A 423 7.65 -0.49 11.03
C VAL A 423 6.74 -1.10 9.97
N ALA A 424 5.91 -0.30 9.32
CA ALA A 424 5.18 -0.68 8.12
C ALA A 424 5.95 -0.19 6.90
N TRP A 425 6.73 -1.08 6.31
CA TRP A 425 7.60 -0.76 5.16
C TRP A 425 6.82 -0.56 3.87
N ASN A 426 5.68 -1.26 3.74
CA ASN A 426 4.90 -1.20 2.52
C ASN A 426 3.40 -1.26 2.82
N VAL A 427 2.59 -0.74 1.89
CA VAL A 427 1.14 -0.81 1.89
C VAL A 427 0.63 -1.09 0.48
N GLY A 428 -0.38 -1.91 0.38
CA GLY A 428 -1.14 -2.16 -0.84
C GLY A 428 -2.61 -2.29 -0.52
N THR A 429 -3.42 -2.23 -1.56
CA THR A 429 -4.87 -2.33 -1.49
C THR A 429 -5.37 -3.33 -2.52
N GLY A 430 -6.50 -3.95 -2.25
CA GLY A 430 -7.17 -4.90 -3.15
C GLY A 430 -8.24 -5.68 -2.41
N ASP A 431 -9.19 -6.23 -3.16
CA ASP A 431 -10.20 -7.17 -2.65
C ASP A 431 -9.51 -8.55 -2.51
N VAL A 432 -8.84 -8.78 -1.35
CA VAL A 432 -7.98 -9.95 -1.14
C VAL A 432 -8.76 -11.21 -0.77
N ASP A 433 -10.08 -11.11 -0.52
CA ASP A 433 -10.93 -12.26 -0.16
C ASP A 433 -12.17 -12.42 -1.05
N ASP A 434 -12.24 -11.65 -2.14
CA ASP A 434 -13.29 -11.66 -3.16
C ASP A 434 -14.70 -11.40 -2.56
N ASP A 435 -14.78 -10.57 -1.50
CA ASP A 435 -16.04 -10.19 -0.88
C ASP A 435 -16.67 -8.92 -1.48
N GLY A 436 -15.94 -8.25 -2.37
CA GLY A 436 -16.30 -7.01 -3.07
C GLY A 436 -16.01 -5.76 -2.26
N THR A 437 -15.18 -5.86 -1.23
CA THR A 437 -14.60 -4.73 -0.50
C THR A 437 -13.09 -4.69 -0.73
N VAL A 438 -12.52 -3.49 -0.67
CA VAL A 438 -11.08 -3.31 -0.80
C VAL A 438 -10.47 -3.31 0.59
N GLU A 439 -9.56 -4.26 0.85
CA GLU A 439 -8.75 -4.30 2.06
C GLU A 439 -7.47 -3.50 1.88
N ILE A 440 -6.95 -3.04 3.01
CA ILE A 440 -5.62 -2.45 3.11
C ILE A 440 -4.69 -3.51 3.72
N VAL A 441 -3.61 -3.82 3.01
CA VAL A 441 -2.59 -4.76 3.47
C VAL A 441 -1.34 -3.98 3.85
N THR A 442 -0.86 -4.13 5.08
CA THR A 442 0.42 -3.56 5.52
C THR A 442 1.43 -4.67 5.78
N VAL A 443 2.64 -4.46 5.26
CA VAL A 443 3.75 -5.39 5.41
C VAL A 443 4.95 -4.66 6.00
N GLY A 444 5.56 -5.28 7.00
CA GLY A 444 6.68 -4.67 7.67
C GLY A 444 7.44 -5.63 8.55
N CYS A 445 8.05 -5.11 9.60
CA CYS A 445 8.72 -5.94 10.56
C CYS A 445 8.57 -5.43 12.01
N MET A 446 8.55 -6.38 12.91
CA MET A 446 8.58 -6.18 14.34
C MET A 446 10.00 -6.44 14.85
N TYR A 447 10.52 -5.50 15.63
CA TYR A 447 11.84 -5.64 16.23
C TYR A 447 11.75 -6.40 17.56
N VAL A 448 12.56 -7.46 17.68
CA VAL A 448 12.75 -8.23 18.90
C VAL A 448 14.24 -8.37 19.14
N SER A 449 14.78 -7.59 20.08
CA SER A 449 16.22 -7.42 20.29
C SER A 449 16.91 -6.81 19.06
N THR A 450 17.69 -7.57 18.32
CA THR A 450 18.35 -7.14 17.07
C THR A 450 17.74 -7.83 15.84
N LEU A 451 16.63 -8.53 16.01
CA LEU A 451 15.96 -9.31 14.98
C LEU A 451 14.74 -8.56 14.48
N CYS A 452 14.42 -8.75 13.20
CA CYS A 452 13.24 -8.22 12.56
C CYS A 452 12.37 -9.40 12.13
N ASP A 453 11.26 -9.61 12.84
CA ASP A 453 10.24 -10.60 12.50
C ASP A 453 9.18 -9.95 11.60
N PRO A 454 8.71 -10.63 10.55
CA PRO A 454 7.69 -10.09 9.67
C PRO A 454 6.40 -9.73 10.41
N ASP A 455 5.84 -8.58 10.12
CA ASP A 455 4.51 -8.10 10.54
C ASP A 455 3.64 -7.91 9.31
N LEU A 456 2.59 -8.70 9.16
CA LEU A 456 1.61 -8.61 8.09
C LEU A 456 0.23 -8.39 8.71
N ARG A 457 -0.49 -7.41 8.20
CA ARG A 457 -1.83 -7.07 8.68
C ARG A 457 -2.78 -6.79 7.54
N ILE A 458 -4.03 -7.20 7.74
CA ILE A 458 -5.16 -6.84 6.89
C ILE A 458 -6.08 -5.93 7.69
N TRP A 459 -6.48 -4.85 7.05
CA TRP A 459 -7.36 -3.83 7.60
C TRP A 459 -8.51 -3.58 6.64
N SER A 460 -9.70 -3.36 7.19
CA SER A 460 -10.83 -2.78 6.45
C SER A 460 -11.24 -1.45 7.05
N ILE A 461 -12.04 -0.70 6.32
CA ILE A 461 -12.71 0.47 6.85
C ILE A 461 -14.13 0.06 7.24
N ALA A 462 -14.46 0.23 8.53
CA ALA A 462 -15.80 -0.02 9.03
C ALA A 462 -16.78 0.87 8.25
N ARG A 463 -17.68 0.26 7.50
CA ARG A 463 -18.79 0.98 6.84
C ARG A 463 -19.79 1.38 7.90
N GLU A 464 -20.22 2.65 7.91
CA GLU A 464 -21.45 3.00 8.61
C GLU A 464 -22.54 2.09 8.09
N SER A 465 -23.00 1.14 8.90
CA SER A 465 -24.21 0.40 8.57
C SER A 465 -25.27 1.45 8.29
N ALA A 466 -25.81 1.48 7.06
CA ALA A 466 -26.85 2.42 6.70
C ALA A 466 -27.95 2.27 7.75
N SER A 467 -27.90 3.09 8.78
CA SER A 467 -28.93 3.14 9.80
C SER A 467 -30.17 3.61 9.09
N PHE A 468 -31.01 2.65 8.69
CA PHE A 468 -32.34 3.00 8.18
C PHE A 468 -32.94 3.95 9.21
N PRO A 469 -33.24 5.20 8.83
CA PRO A 469 -33.72 6.16 9.78
C PRO A 469 -34.97 5.58 10.43
N TYR A 470 -34.87 5.21 11.70
CA TYR A 470 -35.98 4.68 12.52
C TYR A 470 -37.33 5.39 12.30
N PRO A 471 -37.38 6.70 11.91
CA PRO A 471 -38.62 7.33 11.57
C PRO A 471 -39.37 6.69 10.36
N LEU A 472 -38.65 6.09 9.40
CA LEU A 472 -39.31 5.48 8.22
C LEU A 472 -40.02 4.15 8.56
N LEU A 473 -39.43 3.33 9.44
CA LEU A 473 -40.10 2.12 9.94
C LEU A 473 -41.25 2.44 10.87
N ALA A 474 -41.13 3.48 11.69
CA ALA A 474 -42.22 3.95 12.56
C ALA A 474 -43.38 4.53 11.73
N THR A 475 -43.11 5.28 10.64
CA THR A 475 -44.14 5.80 9.73
C THR A 475 -44.81 4.70 8.89
N LEU A 476 -44.07 3.69 8.44
CA LEU A 476 -44.62 2.51 7.77
C LEU A 476 -45.49 1.68 8.73
N GLY A 477 -45.06 1.47 9.97
CA GLY A 477 -45.83 0.76 11.00
C GLY A 477 -47.15 1.47 11.33
N VAL A 478 -47.13 2.81 11.45
CA VAL A 478 -48.36 3.63 11.66
C VAL A 478 -49.26 3.59 10.45
N ALA A 479 -48.75 3.67 9.22
CA ALA A 479 -49.53 3.59 7.99
C ALA A 479 -50.22 2.22 7.83
N VAL A 480 -49.49 1.12 8.09
CA VAL A 480 -50.04 -0.25 8.04
C VAL A 480 -51.11 -0.44 9.13
N GLY A 481 -50.86 0.07 10.34
CA GLY A 481 -51.83 0.04 11.44
C GLY A 481 -53.13 0.81 11.12
N ALA A 482 -53.01 1.99 10.49
CA ALA A 482 -54.16 2.78 10.07
C ALA A 482 -54.97 2.09 8.96
N VAL A 483 -54.32 1.47 7.99
CA VAL A 483 -54.97 0.69 6.91
C VAL A 483 -55.69 -0.53 7.50
N LEU A 484 -55.06 -1.27 8.39
CA LEU A 484 -55.72 -2.42 9.07
C LEU A 484 -56.88 -1.99 9.95
N ALA A 485 -56.82 -0.84 10.64
CA ALA A 485 -57.92 -0.29 11.41
C ALA A 485 -59.09 0.14 10.52
N LEU A 486 -58.82 0.75 9.36
CA LEU A 486 -59.85 1.09 8.36
C LEU A 486 -60.51 -0.17 7.77
N ILE A 487 -59.76 -1.17 7.42
CA ILE A 487 -60.29 -2.46 6.92
C ILE A 487 -61.19 -3.10 8.00
N PHE A 488 -60.77 -3.08 9.26
CA PHE A 488 -61.57 -3.63 10.36
C PHE A 488 -62.83 -2.85 10.60
N PHE A 489 -62.80 -1.52 10.46
CA PHE A 489 -63.97 -0.64 10.55
C PHE A 489 -64.97 -0.91 9.42
N PHE A 490 -64.48 -1.08 8.19
CA PHE A 490 -65.36 -1.39 7.03
C PHE A 490 -65.97 -2.79 7.10
N ILE A 491 -65.21 -3.79 7.59
CA ILE A 491 -65.75 -5.15 7.80
C ILE A 491 -66.85 -5.13 8.87
N ARG A 492 -66.67 -4.33 9.93
CA ARG A 492 -67.67 -4.19 11.00
C ARG A 492 -68.93 -3.49 10.54
N LYS A 493 -68.78 -2.48 9.66
CA LYS A 493 -69.95 -1.74 9.09
C LYS A 493 -70.75 -2.55 8.09
N ARG A 494 -70.18 -3.60 7.49
CA ARG A 494 -70.95 -4.53 6.59
C ARG A 494 -71.65 -5.66 7.32
N ARG A 495 -71.45 -5.82 8.64
CA ARG A 495 -72.10 -6.85 9.48
C ARG A 495 -73.10 -6.28 10.46
N SER A 496 -73.41 -5.02 10.43
CA SER A 496 -74.53 -4.35 11.05
C SER A 496 -75.52 -3.96 9.98
#